data_a4865f18fedaf1d1828ac602dcfdf65f
#
_entry.id   a4865f18fedaf1d1828ac602dcfdf65f
#
_cell.length_a   1.000
_cell.length_b   1.000
_cell.length_c   1.000
_cell.angle_alpha   90.00
_cell.angle_beta   90.00
_cell.angle_gamma   90.00
#
_symmetry.space_group_name_H-M   'P 1'
#
loop_
_entity.id
_entity.type
_entity.pdbx_description
1 polymer ?
#
loop_
_entity_poly.entity_id
_entity_poly.type
_entity_poly.pdbx_seq_one_letter_code
_entity_poly.pdbx_strand_id
1 'polypeptide(L)'
;MEISGSRILVTGASAGIGAVLAELLAERGAQLVLWGRDPAKLDAVVERCRRSGAQVSAHSVELSDPDAAEQLAREVERDLGGVDVVVNNAASPMRRRVQQLTVDELRSTMAVNFESPARVTMAVLAGMLERDSGVIVNVSSFGGRAAIPAEAAYCASKFALCGWSESLAMDLWHTGVRVRLIIPGAIDTDIWGRPGNDPAHFSGDLEPPSTVAEGIIVAIEGERFEHYLPDMSAVAEFKTSSIDDYL
;
A
#
# COMPACT_ATOMS: atom_id res chain seq x y z
N MET A 1 -3.67 -16.26 -6.22
CA MET A 1 -5.10 -16.34 -5.78
C MET A 1 -5.97 -15.84 -6.92
N GLU A 2 -7.14 -16.43 -7.14
CA GLU A 2 -8.11 -15.92 -8.12
C GLU A 2 -8.79 -14.66 -7.57
N ILE A 3 -8.96 -13.63 -8.41
CA ILE A 3 -9.56 -12.35 -8.00
C ILE A 3 -11.08 -12.41 -8.01
N SER A 4 -11.65 -13.13 -9.00
CA SER A 4 -13.12 -13.25 -9.13
C SER A 4 -13.75 -13.84 -7.86
N GLY A 5 -14.73 -13.14 -7.30
CA GLY A 5 -15.41 -13.52 -6.07
C GLY A 5 -14.62 -13.30 -4.77
N SER A 6 -13.33 -12.90 -4.84
CA SER A 6 -12.53 -12.61 -3.64
C SER A 6 -12.96 -11.31 -2.96
N ARG A 7 -12.90 -11.29 -1.62
CA ARG A 7 -13.19 -10.13 -0.76
C ARG A 7 -11.90 -9.35 -0.54
N ILE A 8 -11.82 -8.17 -1.13
CA ILE A 8 -10.57 -7.39 -1.19
C ILE A 8 -10.74 -6.05 -0.48
N LEU A 9 -9.92 -5.82 0.54
CA LEU A 9 -9.77 -4.53 1.22
C LEU A 9 -8.64 -3.73 0.56
N VAL A 10 -8.93 -2.51 0.09
CA VAL A 10 -7.93 -1.59 -0.48
C VAL A 10 -7.89 -0.30 0.32
N THR A 11 -6.73 0.02 0.90
CA THR A 11 -6.51 1.32 1.56
C THR A 11 -5.98 2.37 0.58
N GLY A 12 -6.32 3.64 0.79
CA GLY A 12 -5.93 4.72 -0.12
C GLY A 12 -6.61 4.66 -1.49
N ALA A 13 -7.85 4.12 -1.52
CA ALA A 13 -8.59 3.87 -2.75
C ALA A 13 -9.22 5.12 -3.38
N SER A 14 -9.13 6.30 -2.76
CA SER A 14 -9.80 7.51 -3.25
C SER A 14 -9.06 8.22 -4.39
N ALA A 15 -7.81 7.86 -4.71
CA ALA A 15 -7.01 8.50 -5.76
C ALA A 15 -5.82 7.61 -6.19
N GLY A 16 -5.14 8.01 -7.27
CA GLY A 16 -3.88 7.42 -7.72
C GLY A 16 -3.95 5.91 -7.96
N ILE A 17 -2.92 5.20 -7.50
CA ILE A 17 -2.80 3.74 -7.66
C ILE A 17 -4.02 3.00 -7.09
N GLY A 18 -4.47 3.37 -5.88
CA GLY A 18 -5.58 2.70 -5.22
C GLY A 18 -6.91 2.83 -5.95
N ALA A 19 -7.19 3.98 -6.57
CA ALA A 19 -8.40 4.19 -7.35
C ALA A 19 -8.39 3.35 -8.64
N VAL A 20 -7.29 3.36 -9.40
CA VAL A 20 -7.13 2.55 -10.61
C VAL A 20 -7.20 1.06 -10.28
N LEU A 21 -6.53 0.64 -9.19
CA LEU A 21 -6.58 -0.75 -8.73
C LEU A 21 -8.01 -1.19 -8.37
N ALA A 22 -8.77 -0.35 -7.66
CA ALA A 22 -10.15 -0.66 -7.30
C ALA A 22 -11.03 -0.90 -8.54
N GLU A 23 -10.89 -0.08 -9.58
CA GLU A 23 -11.60 -0.26 -10.84
C GLU A 23 -11.20 -1.56 -11.56
N LEU A 24 -9.91 -1.85 -11.64
CA LEU A 24 -9.41 -3.09 -12.25
C LEU A 24 -9.85 -4.35 -11.49
N LEU A 25 -9.93 -4.30 -10.16
CA LEU A 25 -10.44 -5.39 -9.33
C LEU A 25 -11.95 -5.57 -9.51
N ALA A 26 -12.70 -4.47 -9.60
CA ALA A 26 -14.14 -4.48 -9.87
C ALA A 26 -14.46 -5.15 -11.21
N GLU A 27 -13.73 -4.82 -12.27
CA GLU A 27 -13.87 -5.43 -13.60
C GLU A 27 -13.58 -6.94 -13.60
N ARG A 28 -12.77 -7.43 -12.65
CA ARG A 28 -12.44 -8.85 -12.44
C ARG A 28 -13.41 -9.58 -11.51
N GLY A 29 -14.47 -8.90 -11.07
CA GLY A 29 -15.53 -9.51 -10.26
C GLY A 29 -15.19 -9.68 -8.78
N ALA A 30 -14.26 -8.88 -8.24
CA ALA A 30 -13.98 -8.84 -6.81
C ALA A 30 -15.13 -8.18 -6.02
N GLN A 31 -15.34 -8.60 -4.77
CA GLN A 31 -16.08 -7.86 -3.77
C GLN A 31 -15.14 -6.90 -3.03
N LEU A 32 -15.44 -5.60 -3.05
CA LEU A 32 -14.51 -4.57 -2.60
C LEU A 32 -14.93 -3.88 -1.31
N VAL A 33 -13.94 -3.63 -0.45
CA VAL A 33 -14.02 -2.67 0.63
C VAL A 33 -12.95 -1.61 0.40
N LEU A 34 -13.39 -0.38 0.16
CA LEU A 34 -12.52 0.71 -0.22
C LEU A 34 -12.36 1.71 0.94
N TRP A 35 -11.12 1.96 1.33
CA TRP A 35 -10.82 2.96 2.37
C TRP A 35 -10.13 4.17 1.76
N GLY A 36 -10.59 5.35 2.15
CA GLY A 36 -9.99 6.61 1.74
C GLY A 36 -10.31 7.71 2.74
N ARG A 37 -9.53 8.77 2.74
CA ARG A 37 -9.71 9.88 3.66
C ARG A 37 -10.76 10.90 3.18
N ASP A 38 -10.82 11.13 1.88
CA ASP A 38 -11.75 12.08 1.24
C ASP A 38 -13.00 11.33 0.80
N PRO A 39 -14.16 11.52 1.47
CA PRO A 39 -15.38 10.78 1.15
C PRO A 39 -15.89 11.08 -0.27
N ALA A 40 -15.80 12.33 -0.75
CA ALA A 40 -16.31 12.68 -2.07
C ALA A 40 -15.50 12.01 -3.20
N LYS A 41 -14.17 12.01 -3.07
CA LYS A 41 -13.30 11.28 -4.01
C LYS A 41 -13.54 9.78 -3.92
N LEU A 42 -13.75 9.23 -2.72
CA LEU A 42 -14.00 7.81 -2.51
C LEU A 42 -15.32 7.37 -3.14
N ASP A 43 -16.40 8.14 -2.94
CA ASP A 43 -17.72 7.88 -3.53
C ASP A 43 -17.65 7.86 -5.07
N ALA A 44 -16.88 8.76 -5.67
CA ALA A 44 -16.67 8.77 -7.11
C ALA A 44 -16.00 7.47 -7.62
N VAL A 45 -15.06 6.89 -6.86
CA VAL A 45 -14.46 5.58 -7.18
C VAL A 45 -15.47 4.45 -7.02
N VAL A 46 -16.21 4.45 -5.92
CA VAL A 46 -17.28 3.46 -5.65
C VAL A 46 -18.28 3.40 -6.82
N GLU A 47 -18.73 4.56 -7.32
CA GLU A 47 -19.66 4.62 -8.45
C GLU A 47 -19.04 4.08 -9.76
N ARG A 48 -17.73 4.28 -9.98
CA ARG A 48 -17.04 3.68 -11.13
C ARG A 48 -16.95 2.16 -11.01
N CYS A 49 -16.61 1.64 -9.83
CA CYS A 49 -16.55 0.19 -9.57
C CYS A 49 -17.93 -0.47 -9.69
N ARG A 50 -18.99 0.17 -9.19
CA ARG A 50 -20.37 -0.36 -9.29
C ARG A 50 -20.86 -0.47 -10.73
N ARG A 51 -20.40 0.40 -11.63
CA ARG A 51 -20.75 0.27 -13.07
C ARG A 51 -20.26 -1.01 -13.72
N SER A 52 -19.20 -1.62 -13.19
CA SER A 52 -18.73 -2.95 -13.61
C SER A 52 -19.53 -4.11 -12.95
N GLY A 53 -20.55 -3.79 -12.13
CA GLY A 53 -21.37 -4.80 -11.44
C GLY A 53 -20.77 -5.29 -10.12
N ALA A 54 -19.66 -4.73 -9.65
CA ALA A 54 -19.02 -5.15 -8.43
C ALA A 54 -19.81 -4.76 -7.17
N GLN A 55 -19.78 -5.61 -6.15
CA GLN A 55 -20.23 -5.29 -4.81
C GLN A 55 -19.16 -4.45 -4.13
N VAL A 56 -19.51 -3.22 -3.73
CA VAL A 56 -18.55 -2.27 -3.15
C VAL A 56 -19.13 -1.62 -1.91
N SER A 57 -18.41 -1.71 -0.79
CA SER A 57 -18.57 -0.87 0.39
C SER A 57 -17.37 0.08 0.54
N ALA A 58 -17.56 1.19 1.25
CA ALA A 58 -16.51 2.18 1.41
C ALA A 58 -16.57 2.82 2.81
N HIS A 59 -15.40 3.14 3.36
CA HIS A 59 -15.27 3.77 4.65
C HIS A 59 -14.28 4.94 4.58
N SER A 60 -14.72 6.10 5.09
CA SER A 60 -13.80 7.22 5.32
C SER A 60 -13.01 6.96 6.60
N VAL A 61 -11.70 6.87 6.49
CA VAL A 61 -10.81 6.57 7.61
C VAL A 61 -9.53 7.39 7.56
N GLU A 62 -9.11 7.91 8.72
CA GLU A 62 -7.84 8.59 8.88
C GLU A 62 -6.79 7.61 9.41
N LEU A 63 -5.83 7.24 8.56
CA LEU A 63 -4.80 6.25 8.91
C LEU A 63 -3.67 6.80 9.77
N SER A 64 -3.70 8.09 10.14
CA SER A 64 -2.85 8.62 11.21
C SER A 64 -3.35 8.24 12.61
N ASP A 65 -4.52 7.60 12.69
CA ASP A 65 -5.05 6.91 13.88
C ASP A 65 -5.02 5.38 13.64
N PRO A 66 -3.94 4.70 14.02
CA PRO A 66 -3.81 3.26 13.82
C PRO A 66 -4.79 2.43 14.66
N ASP A 67 -5.27 2.93 15.81
CA ASP A 67 -6.27 2.24 16.63
C ASP A 67 -7.62 2.18 15.91
N ALA A 68 -8.05 3.32 15.33
CA ALA A 68 -9.27 3.38 14.53
C ALA A 68 -9.17 2.50 13.27
N ALA A 69 -8.00 2.47 12.60
CA ALA A 69 -7.76 1.61 11.45
C ALA A 69 -7.86 0.12 11.81
N GLU A 70 -7.25 -0.30 12.92
CA GLU A 70 -7.32 -1.68 13.42
C GLU A 70 -8.75 -2.09 13.76
N GLN A 71 -9.47 -1.24 14.49
CA GLN A 71 -10.86 -1.51 14.86
C GLN A 71 -11.74 -1.69 13.61
N LEU A 72 -11.64 -0.79 12.64
CA LEU A 72 -12.40 -0.88 11.40
C LEU A 72 -12.03 -2.14 10.60
N ALA A 73 -10.76 -2.55 10.58
CA ALA A 73 -10.34 -3.78 9.92
C ALA A 73 -10.99 -5.03 10.55
N ARG A 74 -11.08 -5.09 11.89
CA ARG A 74 -11.79 -6.16 12.60
C ARG A 74 -13.29 -6.18 12.30
N GLU A 75 -13.91 -5.02 12.18
CA GLU A 75 -15.31 -4.88 11.80
C GLU A 75 -15.53 -5.40 10.36
N VAL A 76 -14.69 -4.99 9.42
CA VAL A 76 -14.73 -5.44 8.02
C VAL A 76 -14.53 -6.96 7.90
N GLU A 77 -13.52 -7.53 8.60
CA GLU A 77 -13.28 -8.98 8.63
C GLU A 77 -14.52 -9.75 9.10
N ARG A 78 -15.15 -9.29 10.17
CA ARG A 78 -16.37 -9.90 10.71
C ARG A 78 -17.56 -9.76 9.76
N ASP A 79 -17.82 -8.55 9.24
CA ASP A 79 -19.03 -8.23 8.50
C ASP A 79 -19.04 -8.86 7.09
N LEU A 80 -17.85 -9.08 6.51
CA LEU A 80 -17.68 -9.83 5.25
C LEU A 80 -17.59 -11.35 5.45
N GLY A 81 -17.47 -11.83 6.69
CA GLY A 81 -17.13 -13.22 6.95
C GLY A 81 -15.71 -13.59 6.50
N GLY A 82 -14.82 -12.61 6.44
CA GLY A 82 -13.42 -12.76 6.10
C GLY A 82 -12.94 -11.78 5.01
N VAL A 83 -11.66 -11.45 5.03
CA VAL A 83 -10.94 -10.72 3.98
C VAL A 83 -9.96 -11.68 3.31
N ASP A 84 -10.07 -11.84 1.98
CA ASP A 84 -9.21 -12.75 1.22
C ASP A 84 -7.93 -12.06 0.75
N VAL A 85 -8.02 -10.75 0.43
CA VAL A 85 -6.86 -9.93 0.06
C VAL A 85 -6.92 -8.60 0.80
N VAL A 86 -5.82 -8.21 1.45
CA VAL A 86 -5.63 -6.85 1.95
C VAL A 86 -4.54 -6.14 1.15
N VAL A 87 -4.86 -4.96 0.61
CA VAL A 87 -3.90 -4.11 -0.10
C VAL A 87 -3.65 -2.85 0.72
N ASN A 88 -2.54 -2.82 1.42
CA ASN A 88 -2.03 -1.68 2.16
C ASN A 88 -1.34 -0.72 1.18
N ASN A 89 -2.14 0.10 0.48
CA ASN A 89 -1.65 1.02 -0.54
C ASN A 89 -1.59 2.48 -0.06
N ALA A 90 -2.37 2.86 0.94
CA ALA A 90 -2.36 4.23 1.45
C ALA A 90 -0.96 4.69 1.86
N ALA A 91 -0.61 5.92 1.52
CA ALA A 91 0.65 6.52 1.91
C ALA A 91 0.52 8.04 2.12
N SER A 92 1.35 8.56 3.02
CA SER A 92 1.57 9.98 3.22
C SER A 92 3.02 10.31 2.87
N PRO A 93 3.27 11.24 1.92
CA PRO A 93 4.63 11.71 1.67
C PRO A 93 5.08 12.59 2.84
N MET A 94 6.40 12.65 3.05
CA MET A 94 7.03 13.63 3.91
C MET A 94 8.36 14.05 3.30
N ARG A 95 8.33 15.15 2.56
CA ARG A 95 9.52 15.80 2.00
C ARG A 95 9.87 17.00 2.85
N ARG A 96 10.90 16.82 3.66
CA ARG A 96 11.44 17.84 4.54
C ARG A 96 12.87 17.49 4.95
N ARG A 97 13.78 18.46 4.90
CA ARG A 97 15.12 18.25 5.41
C ARG A 97 15.08 17.96 6.91
N VAL A 98 15.94 17.05 7.38
CA VAL A 98 15.94 16.60 8.80
C VAL A 98 16.05 17.76 9.80
N GLN A 99 16.77 18.82 9.45
CA GLN A 99 16.91 20.00 10.32
C GLN A 99 15.60 20.79 10.54
N GLN A 100 14.60 20.56 9.67
CA GLN A 100 13.31 21.23 9.70
C GLN A 100 12.15 20.26 10.03
N LEU A 101 12.43 18.96 10.03
CA LEU A 101 11.45 17.92 10.31
C LEU A 101 11.03 17.97 11.78
N THR A 102 9.74 18.05 12.03
CA THR A 102 9.20 17.96 13.38
C THR A 102 8.96 16.53 13.83
N VAL A 103 8.90 16.31 15.15
CA VAL A 103 8.57 14.98 15.72
C VAL A 103 7.16 14.54 15.33
N ASP A 104 6.21 15.47 15.22
CA ASP A 104 4.83 15.16 14.88
C ASP A 104 4.69 14.76 13.39
N GLU A 105 5.44 15.40 12.48
CA GLU A 105 5.52 14.97 11.08
C GLU A 105 6.13 13.57 10.95
N LEU A 106 7.21 13.28 11.70
CA LEU A 106 7.80 11.95 11.75
C LEU A 106 6.78 10.91 12.26
N ARG A 107 6.11 11.16 13.38
CA ARG A 107 5.13 10.26 13.98
C ARG A 107 3.96 10.01 13.03
N SER A 108 3.37 11.07 12.46
CA SER A 108 2.26 10.96 11.53
C SER A 108 2.63 10.15 10.27
N THR A 109 3.84 10.36 9.76
CA THR A 109 4.35 9.60 8.60
C THR A 109 4.50 8.11 8.93
N MET A 110 5.06 7.79 10.10
CA MET A 110 5.19 6.40 10.58
C MET A 110 3.82 5.76 10.83
N ALA A 111 2.87 6.49 11.43
CA ALA A 111 1.53 5.99 11.68
C ALA A 111 0.82 5.58 10.37
N VAL A 112 0.81 6.46 9.36
CA VAL A 112 0.14 6.19 8.08
C VAL A 112 0.83 5.11 7.26
N ASN A 113 2.17 5.18 7.14
CA ASN A 113 2.92 4.37 6.17
C ASN A 113 3.38 3.01 6.70
N PHE A 114 3.40 2.83 8.02
CA PHE A 114 3.87 1.61 8.65
C PHE A 114 2.91 1.06 9.71
N GLU A 115 2.57 1.83 10.75
CA GLU A 115 1.83 1.30 11.90
C GLU A 115 0.41 0.87 11.50
N SER A 116 -0.34 1.70 10.78
CA SER A 116 -1.68 1.35 10.31
C SER A 116 -1.69 0.14 9.36
N PRO A 117 -0.83 0.05 8.32
CA PRO A 117 -0.70 -1.16 7.51
C PRO A 117 -0.41 -2.43 8.32
N ALA A 118 0.48 -2.35 9.31
CA ALA A 118 0.81 -3.48 10.17
C ALA A 118 -0.41 -3.91 11.01
N ARG A 119 -1.10 -2.97 11.65
CA ARG A 119 -2.28 -3.24 12.47
C ARG A 119 -3.48 -3.74 11.66
N VAL A 120 -3.74 -3.16 10.49
CA VAL A 120 -4.77 -3.66 9.56
C VAL A 120 -4.47 -5.11 9.15
N THR A 121 -3.21 -5.40 8.82
CA THR A 121 -2.77 -6.76 8.52
C THR A 121 -3.01 -7.71 9.69
N MET A 122 -2.60 -7.34 10.90
CA MET A 122 -2.79 -8.17 12.11
C MET A 122 -4.27 -8.41 12.41
N ALA A 123 -5.14 -7.44 12.13
CA ALA A 123 -6.58 -7.54 12.37
C ALA A 123 -7.26 -8.60 11.49
N VAL A 124 -6.80 -8.78 10.23
CA VAL A 124 -7.38 -9.75 9.28
C VAL A 124 -6.62 -11.09 9.23
N LEU A 125 -5.39 -11.13 9.74
CA LEU A 125 -4.49 -12.28 9.63
C LEU A 125 -5.04 -13.53 10.31
N ALA A 126 -5.68 -13.39 11.48
CA ALA A 126 -6.22 -14.53 12.21
C ALA A 126 -7.25 -15.31 11.36
N GLY A 127 -8.18 -14.61 10.71
CA GLY A 127 -9.15 -15.23 9.81
C GLY A 127 -8.51 -15.83 8.55
N MET A 128 -7.47 -15.20 8.00
CA MET A 128 -6.72 -15.78 6.88
C MET A 128 -6.03 -17.10 7.28
N LEU A 129 -5.44 -17.17 8.48
CA LEU A 129 -4.80 -18.37 9.00
C LEU A 129 -5.81 -19.49 9.30
N GLU A 130 -6.98 -19.16 9.85
CA GLU A 130 -8.06 -20.15 10.08
C GLU A 130 -8.54 -20.78 8.77
N ARG A 131 -8.59 -20.01 7.68
CA ARG A 131 -8.97 -20.48 6.35
C ARG A 131 -7.79 -21.09 5.58
N ASP A 132 -6.58 -21.01 6.11
CA ASP A 132 -5.31 -21.35 5.45
C ASP A 132 -5.21 -20.74 4.03
N SER A 133 -5.68 -19.51 3.88
CA SER A 133 -5.74 -18.80 2.60
C SER A 133 -5.81 -17.30 2.78
N GLY A 134 -5.00 -16.56 2.05
CA GLY A 134 -5.01 -15.10 2.04
C GLY A 134 -3.83 -14.49 1.30
N VAL A 135 -3.99 -13.24 0.85
CA VAL A 135 -2.89 -12.47 0.26
C VAL A 135 -2.80 -11.10 0.94
N ILE A 136 -1.62 -10.79 1.44
CA ILE A 136 -1.28 -9.49 2.04
C ILE A 136 -0.38 -8.76 1.05
N VAL A 137 -0.86 -7.65 0.50
CA VAL A 137 -0.09 -6.80 -0.42
C VAL A 137 0.30 -5.52 0.30
N ASN A 138 1.60 -5.30 0.47
CA ASN A 138 2.14 -4.07 1.04
C ASN A 138 2.77 -3.21 -0.06
N VAL A 139 2.21 -2.02 -0.30
CA VAL A 139 2.75 -1.07 -1.27
C VAL A 139 3.74 -0.15 -0.56
N SER A 140 5.02 -0.48 -0.73
CA SER A 140 6.12 0.34 -0.21
C SER A 140 6.47 1.47 -1.20
N SER A 141 7.72 1.62 -1.55
CA SER A 141 8.26 2.59 -2.48
C SER A 141 9.72 2.25 -2.77
N PHE A 142 10.28 2.77 -3.85
CA PHE A 142 11.74 2.79 -4.02
C PHE A 142 12.44 3.45 -2.81
N GLY A 143 11.81 4.44 -2.16
CA GLY A 143 12.25 5.01 -0.88
C GLY A 143 12.30 4.03 0.29
N GLY A 144 11.78 2.81 0.15
CA GLY A 144 11.93 1.70 1.10
C GLY A 144 13.14 0.78 0.80
N ARG A 145 13.85 1.01 -0.29
CA ARG A 145 15.07 0.28 -0.67
C ARG A 145 16.29 1.18 -0.82
N ALA A 146 16.09 2.46 -1.16
CA ALA A 146 17.14 3.43 -1.32
C ALA A 146 16.74 4.77 -0.67
N ALA A 147 17.73 5.52 -0.16
CA ALA A 147 17.50 6.82 0.45
C ALA A 147 17.16 7.87 -0.63
N ILE A 148 16.25 8.77 -0.29
CA ILE A 148 15.87 9.91 -1.13
C ILE A 148 16.21 11.20 -0.34
N PRO A 149 16.92 12.17 -0.93
CA PRO A 149 17.22 13.43 -0.26
C PRO A 149 15.96 14.15 0.22
N ALA A 150 16.01 14.70 1.43
CA ALA A 150 14.92 15.40 2.12
C ALA A 150 13.66 14.54 2.39
N GLU A 151 13.73 13.22 2.32
CA GLU A 151 12.63 12.29 2.59
C GLU A 151 12.92 11.31 3.74
N ALA A 152 13.71 11.69 4.73
CA ALA A 152 14.18 10.79 5.78
C ALA A 152 13.02 10.10 6.54
N ALA A 153 11.97 10.83 6.92
CA ALA A 153 10.80 10.23 7.60
C ALA A 153 10.02 9.28 6.69
N TYR A 154 9.83 9.66 5.43
CA TYR A 154 9.17 8.81 4.44
C TYR A 154 9.97 7.54 4.17
N CYS A 155 11.27 7.67 3.86
CA CYS A 155 12.15 6.52 3.66
C CYS A 155 12.15 5.59 4.88
N ALA A 156 12.33 6.12 6.09
CA ALA A 156 12.30 5.32 7.31
C ALA A 156 11.01 4.49 7.43
N SER A 157 9.84 5.10 7.15
CA SER A 157 8.55 4.42 7.20
C SER A 157 8.42 3.31 6.14
N LYS A 158 8.95 3.56 4.93
CA LYS A 158 8.91 2.59 3.83
C LYS A 158 9.94 1.46 3.99
N PHE A 159 11.11 1.73 4.57
CA PHE A 159 12.06 0.69 5.00
C PHE A 159 11.45 -0.19 6.10
N ALA A 160 10.77 0.41 7.08
CA ALA A 160 10.06 -0.35 8.12
C ALA A 160 9.01 -1.30 7.52
N LEU A 161 8.22 -0.83 6.54
CA LEU A 161 7.23 -1.66 5.85
C LEU A 161 7.89 -2.78 5.04
N CYS A 162 9.05 -2.54 4.41
CA CYS A 162 9.81 -3.60 3.72
C CYS A 162 10.26 -4.68 4.69
N GLY A 163 10.95 -4.31 5.79
CA GLY A 163 11.45 -5.27 6.79
C GLY A 163 10.31 -6.04 7.45
N TRP A 164 9.19 -5.37 7.77
CA TRP A 164 7.96 -6.01 8.24
C TRP A 164 7.45 -7.07 7.25
N SER A 165 7.36 -6.71 5.98
CA SER A 165 6.84 -7.61 4.93
C SER A 165 7.72 -8.85 4.74
N GLU A 166 9.05 -8.68 4.78
CA GLU A 166 10.01 -9.78 4.69
C GLU A 166 9.87 -10.75 5.87
N SER A 167 9.85 -10.21 7.10
CA SER A 167 9.70 -11.03 8.31
C SER A 167 8.36 -11.77 8.32
N LEU A 168 7.26 -11.05 8.00
CA LEU A 168 5.93 -11.63 7.92
C LEU A 168 5.85 -12.76 6.88
N ALA A 169 6.50 -12.62 5.73
CA ALA A 169 6.55 -13.67 4.71
C ALA A 169 7.27 -14.92 5.21
N MET A 170 8.32 -14.76 6.02
CA MET A 170 9.03 -15.90 6.65
C MET A 170 8.19 -16.58 7.73
N ASP A 171 7.50 -15.80 8.56
CA ASP A 171 6.62 -16.37 9.62
C ASP A 171 5.46 -17.17 9.00
N LEU A 172 4.98 -16.77 7.83
CA LEU A 172 3.84 -17.38 7.14
C LEU A 172 4.25 -18.45 6.09
N TRP A 173 5.52 -18.77 5.98
CA TRP A 173 6.06 -19.65 4.93
C TRP A 173 5.34 -21.01 4.82
N HIS A 174 4.95 -21.59 5.94
CA HIS A 174 4.29 -22.91 6.00
C HIS A 174 2.76 -22.86 5.99
N THR A 175 2.16 -21.69 5.68
CA THR A 175 0.71 -21.49 5.65
C THR A 175 0.21 -21.27 4.22
N GLY A 176 -1.11 -21.23 4.04
CA GLY A 176 -1.76 -20.79 2.79
C GLY A 176 -1.77 -19.27 2.59
N VAL A 177 -1.30 -18.47 3.56
CA VAL A 177 -1.26 -17.02 3.47
C VAL A 177 0.02 -16.55 2.77
N ARG A 178 -0.10 -15.61 1.84
CA ARG A 178 1.03 -15.10 1.03
C ARG A 178 1.20 -13.60 1.24
N VAL A 179 2.45 -13.15 1.31
CA VAL A 179 2.81 -11.73 1.37
C VAL A 179 3.40 -11.30 0.03
N ARG A 180 3.03 -10.11 -0.42
CA ARG A 180 3.54 -9.45 -1.63
C ARG A 180 4.02 -8.06 -1.27
N LEU A 181 5.21 -7.72 -1.72
CA LEU A 181 5.83 -6.43 -1.52
C LEU A 181 5.95 -5.71 -2.86
N ILE A 182 5.30 -4.56 -2.98
CA ILE A 182 5.34 -3.74 -4.18
C ILE A 182 6.26 -2.55 -3.93
N ILE A 183 7.18 -2.32 -4.84
CA ILE A 183 8.17 -1.24 -4.80
C ILE A 183 7.93 -0.29 -5.99
N PRO A 184 7.00 0.66 -5.88
CA PRO A 184 6.80 1.67 -6.91
C PRO A 184 7.99 2.61 -7.01
N GLY A 185 8.30 3.03 -8.25
CA GLY A 185 9.15 4.18 -8.53
C GLY A 185 8.40 5.50 -8.44
N ALA A 186 8.71 6.42 -9.35
CA ALA A 186 8.04 7.72 -9.45
C ALA A 186 6.75 7.59 -10.29
N ILE A 187 5.60 7.65 -9.61
CA ILE A 187 4.29 7.43 -10.21
C ILE A 187 3.49 8.74 -10.22
N ASP A 188 2.80 9.03 -11.32
CA ASP A 188 1.97 10.24 -11.49
C ASP A 188 0.69 10.15 -10.64
N THR A 189 0.77 10.74 -9.47
CA THR A 189 -0.32 10.77 -8.48
C THR A 189 -0.33 12.11 -7.74
N ASP A 190 -1.41 12.39 -7.03
CA ASP A 190 -1.55 13.58 -6.17
C ASP A 190 -0.48 13.66 -5.04
N ILE A 191 0.35 12.62 -4.84
CA ILE A 191 1.35 12.56 -3.77
C ILE A 191 2.42 13.65 -3.93
N TRP A 192 2.71 14.04 -5.17
CA TRP A 192 3.73 15.04 -5.49
C TRP A 192 3.34 16.46 -5.08
N GLY A 193 2.05 16.80 -5.19
CA GLY A 193 1.48 18.11 -4.88
C GLY A 193 0.91 18.25 -3.46
N ARG A 194 1.13 17.28 -2.56
CA ARG A 194 0.56 17.31 -1.20
C ARG A 194 1.00 18.53 -0.42
N PRO A 195 0.06 19.34 0.14
CA PRO A 195 0.40 20.46 1.02
C PRO A 195 1.25 20.01 2.22
N GLY A 196 2.07 20.94 2.74
CA GLY A 196 2.94 20.67 3.87
C GLY A 196 4.26 19.95 3.53
N ASN A 197 4.53 19.73 2.24
CA ASN A 197 5.75 19.12 1.76
C ASN A 197 6.62 20.15 1.00
N ASP A 198 7.92 20.00 1.12
CA ASP A 198 8.87 20.71 0.26
C ASP A 198 8.77 20.20 -1.20
N PRO A 199 9.22 20.98 -2.19
CA PRO A 199 9.27 20.52 -3.58
C PRO A 199 10.03 19.19 -3.73
N ALA A 200 9.57 18.32 -4.62
CA ALA A 200 10.29 17.10 -4.91
C ALA A 200 11.62 17.38 -5.62
N HIS A 201 12.65 16.61 -5.29
CA HIS A 201 13.94 16.65 -5.98
C HIS A 201 13.98 15.84 -7.27
N PHE A 202 12.94 15.00 -7.50
CA PHE A 202 12.82 14.20 -8.71
C PHE A 202 12.36 15.07 -9.88
N SER A 203 13.04 14.96 -11.02
CA SER A 203 12.76 15.72 -12.26
C SER A 203 12.63 14.83 -13.50
N GLY A 204 12.55 13.51 -13.32
CA GLY A 204 12.34 12.55 -14.42
C GLY A 204 10.87 12.39 -14.78
N ASP A 205 10.60 11.55 -15.78
CA ASP A 205 9.25 11.19 -16.19
C ASP A 205 8.55 10.36 -15.10
N LEU A 206 7.25 10.58 -14.94
CA LEU A 206 6.40 9.86 -14.03
C LEU A 206 5.68 8.73 -14.76
N GLU A 207 5.67 7.53 -14.17
CA GLU A 207 4.90 6.41 -14.69
C GLU A 207 3.41 6.55 -14.33
N PRO A 208 2.49 6.10 -15.18
CA PRO A 208 1.06 6.14 -14.87
C PRO A 208 0.72 5.21 -13.70
N PRO A 209 -0.30 5.55 -12.88
CA PRO A 209 -0.76 4.69 -11.79
C PRO A 209 -1.18 3.28 -12.21
N SER A 210 -1.59 3.10 -13.48
CA SER A 210 -1.96 1.80 -14.05
C SER A 210 -0.80 0.80 -14.05
N THR A 211 0.44 1.26 -14.27
CA THR A 211 1.64 0.39 -14.21
C THR A 211 1.72 -0.36 -12.88
N VAL A 212 1.48 0.35 -11.77
CA VAL A 212 1.52 -0.27 -10.44
C VAL A 212 0.26 -1.06 -10.14
N ALA A 213 -0.91 -0.56 -10.53
CA ALA A 213 -2.19 -1.24 -10.31
C ALA A 213 -2.23 -2.61 -11.02
N GLU A 214 -1.80 -2.68 -12.28
CA GLU A 214 -1.67 -3.93 -13.03
C GLU A 214 -0.62 -4.86 -12.41
N GLY A 215 0.51 -4.31 -11.96
CA GLY A 215 1.53 -5.07 -11.25
C GLY A 215 1.02 -5.66 -9.92
N ILE A 216 0.15 -4.97 -9.19
CA ILE A 216 -0.51 -5.50 -7.99
C ILE A 216 -1.44 -6.67 -8.35
N ILE A 217 -2.20 -6.59 -9.44
CA ILE A 217 -3.01 -7.70 -9.94
C ILE A 217 -2.14 -8.94 -10.19
N VAL A 218 -1.04 -8.77 -10.94
CA VAL A 218 -0.07 -9.85 -11.20
C VAL A 218 0.51 -10.41 -9.90
N ALA A 219 0.78 -9.57 -8.91
CA ALA A 219 1.30 -9.98 -7.61
C ALA A 219 0.29 -10.80 -6.80
N ILE A 220 -1.01 -10.43 -6.82
CA ILE A 220 -2.09 -11.19 -6.16
C ILE A 220 -2.22 -12.59 -6.76
N GLU A 221 -2.20 -12.69 -8.09
CA GLU A 221 -2.38 -13.95 -8.82
C GLU A 221 -1.10 -14.81 -8.85
N GLY A 222 0.08 -14.18 -8.77
CA GLY A 222 1.39 -14.81 -8.87
C GLY A 222 1.95 -15.33 -7.54
N GLU A 223 3.22 -15.78 -7.58
CA GLU A 223 3.93 -16.34 -6.41
C GLU A 223 5.13 -15.50 -5.97
N ARG A 224 5.60 -14.57 -6.81
CA ARG A 224 6.78 -13.75 -6.51
C ARG A 224 6.49 -12.82 -5.33
N PHE A 225 7.44 -12.72 -4.39
CA PHE A 225 7.31 -11.89 -3.18
C PHE A 225 7.44 -10.40 -3.48
N GLU A 226 8.48 -9.97 -4.21
CA GLU A 226 8.83 -8.56 -4.41
C GLU A 226 8.70 -8.15 -5.89
N HIS A 227 8.09 -6.98 -6.13
CA HIS A 227 7.82 -6.43 -7.45
C HIS A 227 8.27 -4.96 -7.53
N TYR A 228 9.28 -4.66 -8.33
CA TYR A 228 9.66 -3.30 -8.68
C TYR A 228 8.85 -2.81 -9.88
N LEU A 229 8.22 -1.64 -9.79
CA LEU A 229 7.29 -1.12 -10.79
C LEU A 229 7.50 0.40 -11.02
N PRO A 230 8.26 0.82 -12.06
CA PRO A 230 9.01 -0.01 -13.00
C PRO A 230 10.18 -0.76 -12.35
N ASP A 231 10.83 -1.66 -13.12
CA ASP A 231 11.95 -2.41 -12.58
C ASP A 231 13.16 -1.50 -12.33
N MET A 232 13.46 -1.29 -11.06
CA MET A 232 14.59 -0.53 -10.54
C MET A 232 15.46 -1.38 -9.60
N SER A 233 15.34 -2.70 -9.68
CA SER A 233 16.04 -3.64 -8.80
C SER A 233 17.57 -3.46 -8.86
N ALA A 234 18.13 -3.17 -10.05
CA ALA A 234 19.56 -2.92 -10.22
C ALA A 234 20.09 -1.73 -9.39
N VAL A 235 19.26 -0.68 -9.17
CA VAL A 235 19.66 0.47 -8.33
C VAL A 235 19.66 0.08 -6.85
N ALA A 236 18.68 -0.73 -6.41
CA ALA A 236 18.62 -1.24 -5.04
C ALA A 236 19.80 -2.20 -4.76
N GLU A 237 20.16 -3.05 -5.72
CA GLU A 237 21.32 -3.94 -5.65
C GLU A 237 22.63 -3.13 -5.57
N PHE A 238 22.81 -2.11 -6.43
CA PHE A 238 23.98 -1.22 -6.41
C PHE A 238 24.10 -0.55 -5.04
N LYS A 239 23.03 0.07 -4.53
CA LYS A 239 23.03 0.70 -3.19
C LYS A 239 23.43 -0.29 -2.08
N THR A 240 22.99 -1.54 -2.17
CA THR A 240 23.27 -2.56 -1.15
C THR A 240 24.73 -3.05 -1.22
N SER A 241 25.28 -3.17 -2.43
CA SER A 241 26.65 -3.63 -2.67
C SER A 241 27.71 -2.53 -2.49
N SER A 242 27.35 -1.24 -2.66
CA SER A 242 28.27 -0.11 -2.65
C SER A 242 27.62 1.15 -2.10
N ILE A 243 27.31 1.13 -0.80
CA ILE A 243 26.57 2.25 -0.14
C ILE A 243 27.35 3.58 -0.19
N ASP A 244 28.69 3.54 -0.07
CA ASP A 244 29.52 4.76 -0.08
C ASP A 244 29.55 5.41 -1.48
N ASP A 245 29.43 4.63 -2.55
CA ASP A 245 29.36 5.15 -3.92
C ASP A 245 27.94 5.63 -4.27
N TYR A 246 26.93 5.12 -3.57
CA TYR A 246 25.53 5.54 -3.74
C TYR A 246 25.23 6.88 -3.06
N LEU A 247 25.83 7.17 -1.88
CA LEU A 247 25.62 8.39 -1.09
C LEU A 247 26.46 9.57 -1.61
#